data_af2e7474d727aaab2961b35095b0b8a1
#
_entry.id   af2e7474d727aaab2961b35095b0b8a1
#
_cell.length_a   1.000
_cell.length_b   1.000
_cell.length_c   1.000
_cell.angle_alpha   90.00
_cell.angle_beta   90.00
_cell.angle_gamma   90.00
#
_symmetry.space_group_name_H-M   'P 1'
#
loop_
_entity.id
_entity.type
_entity.pdbx_description
1 polymer ?
#
loop_
_entity_poly.entity_id
_entity_poly.type
_entity_poly.pdbx_seq_one_letter_code
_entity_poly.pdbx_strand_id
1 'polypeptide(L)'
;ACDLAVCMAVVSSMLDRPVPDDMVAIGEVGLGGEVRSVANLELRLREARRLGFVRAVVPKYALKQIETQEFAGMELLGIAYVRQAVQLL
;
A
#
# COMPACT_ATOMS: atom_id res chain seq x y z
N ALA A 1 -4.11 14.50 6.32
CA ALA A 1 -3.84 13.23 5.64
C ALA A 1 -3.12 12.28 6.58
N CYS A 2 -3.38 10.99 6.46
CA CYS A 2 -2.80 9.94 7.29
C CYS A 2 -2.03 8.98 6.39
N ASP A 3 -0.90 8.48 6.89
CA ASP A 3 -0.12 7.47 6.19
C ASP A 3 -0.91 6.16 6.12
N LEU A 4 -0.98 5.55 4.94
CA LEU A 4 -1.75 4.32 4.74
C LEU A 4 -1.26 3.18 5.63
N ALA A 5 0.06 3.05 5.80
CA ALA A 5 0.63 2.00 6.63
C ALA A 5 0.20 2.16 8.09
N VAL A 6 0.15 3.40 8.58
CA VAL A 6 -0.31 3.69 9.94
C VAL A 6 -1.79 3.34 10.07
N CYS A 7 -2.62 3.73 9.08
CA CYS A 7 -4.05 3.41 9.11
C CYS A 7 -4.28 1.89 9.12
N MET A 8 -3.53 1.15 8.32
CA MET A 8 -3.64 -0.31 8.30
C MET A 8 -3.22 -0.93 9.63
N ALA A 9 -2.16 -0.39 10.24
CA ALA A 9 -1.69 -0.89 11.53
C ALA A 9 -2.74 -0.67 12.62
N VAL A 10 -3.40 0.49 12.64
CA VAL A 10 -4.46 0.80 13.61
C VAL A 10 -5.64 -0.15 13.41
N VAL A 11 -6.11 -0.33 12.18
CA VAL A 11 -7.24 -1.21 11.89
C VAL A 11 -6.89 -2.66 12.21
N SER A 12 -5.68 -3.07 11.88
CA SER A 12 -5.18 -4.40 12.19
C SER A 12 -5.25 -4.67 13.70
N SER A 13 -4.82 -3.70 14.50
CA SER A 13 -4.88 -3.78 15.95
C SER A 13 -6.32 -3.87 16.45
N MET A 14 -7.23 -3.05 15.90
CA MET A 14 -8.62 -3.03 16.32
C MET A 14 -9.37 -4.32 15.99
N LEU A 15 -9.03 -4.95 14.85
CA LEU A 15 -9.69 -6.17 14.39
C LEU A 15 -8.97 -7.43 14.86
N ASP A 16 -7.82 -7.29 15.52
CA ASP A 16 -6.96 -8.40 15.91
C ASP A 16 -6.60 -9.29 14.71
N ARG A 17 -6.30 -8.65 13.59
CA ARG A 17 -5.89 -9.31 12.33
C ARG A 17 -4.55 -8.74 11.92
N PRO A 18 -3.44 -9.45 12.12
CA PRO A 18 -2.11 -8.90 11.82
C PRO A 18 -1.91 -8.64 10.34
N VAL A 19 -1.20 -7.57 10.04
CA VAL A 19 -0.76 -7.29 8.68
C VAL A 19 0.29 -8.36 8.30
N PRO A 20 0.15 -9.00 7.12
CA PRO A 20 1.15 -9.99 6.71
C PRO A 20 2.57 -9.40 6.67
N ASP A 21 3.55 -10.18 7.11
CA ASP A 21 4.94 -9.73 7.23
C ASP A 21 5.58 -9.40 5.88
N ASP A 22 5.07 -9.95 4.79
CA ASP A 22 5.60 -9.75 3.44
C ASP A 22 4.91 -8.63 2.69
N MET A 23 4.02 -7.88 3.35
CA MET A 23 3.22 -6.83 2.74
C MET A 23 3.64 -5.46 3.26
N VAL A 24 3.82 -4.51 2.34
CA VAL A 24 4.05 -3.10 2.65
C VAL A 24 2.88 -2.28 2.13
N ALA A 25 2.55 -1.20 2.80
CA ALA A 25 1.51 -0.27 2.35
C ALA A 25 2.13 1.11 2.10
N ILE A 26 1.89 1.66 0.92
CA ILE A 26 2.45 2.95 0.50
C ILE A 26 1.34 3.82 -0.05
N GLY A 27 1.04 4.91 0.63
CA GLY A 27 0.00 5.85 0.22
C GLY A 27 -0.37 6.79 1.35
N GLU A 28 -1.20 7.77 1.02
CA GLU A 28 -1.78 8.67 2.01
C GLU A 28 -3.29 8.53 1.99
N VAL A 29 -3.92 8.66 3.16
CA VAL A 29 -5.37 8.57 3.31
C VAL A 29 -5.93 9.96 3.57
N GLY A 30 -6.84 10.42 2.73
CA GLY A 30 -7.52 11.69 2.91
C GLY A 30 -8.69 11.59 3.89
N LEU A 31 -9.33 12.73 4.14
CA LEU A 31 -10.39 12.83 5.13
C LEU A 31 -11.62 11.98 4.80
N GLY A 32 -11.87 11.70 3.53
CA GLY A 32 -12.96 10.83 3.10
C GLY A 32 -12.59 9.37 3.00
N GLY A 33 -11.40 8.97 3.45
CA GLY A 33 -10.93 7.60 3.35
C GLY A 33 -10.33 7.24 2.00
N GLU A 34 -10.23 8.21 1.08
CA GLU A 34 -9.61 7.97 -0.22
C GLU A 34 -8.10 7.80 -0.09
N VAL A 35 -7.55 6.88 -0.87
CA VAL A 35 -6.11 6.63 -0.87
C VAL A 35 -5.48 7.47 -1.97
N ARG A 36 -4.56 8.33 -1.59
CA ARG A 36 -3.87 9.28 -2.46
C ARG A 36 -2.45 8.82 -2.76
N SER A 37 -1.96 9.24 -3.92
CA SER A 37 -0.60 8.96 -4.33
C SER A 37 0.41 9.70 -3.44
N VAL A 38 1.61 9.15 -3.37
CA VAL A 38 2.74 9.76 -2.68
C VAL A 38 3.82 10.11 -3.69
N ALA A 39 4.70 11.02 -3.33
CA ALA A 39 5.86 11.33 -4.15
C ALA A 39 6.80 10.13 -4.19
N ASN A 40 7.44 9.92 -5.34
CA ASN A 40 8.48 8.90 -5.51
C ASN A 40 7.99 7.48 -5.23
N LEU A 41 6.78 7.14 -5.70
CA LEU A 41 6.23 5.81 -5.48
C LEU A 41 7.15 4.70 -6.02
N GLU A 42 7.71 4.90 -7.22
CA GLU A 42 8.61 3.90 -7.81
C GLU A 42 9.85 3.68 -6.95
N LEU A 43 10.42 4.75 -6.41
CA LEU A 43 11.58 4.65 -5.53
C LEU A 43 11.22 3.86 -4.27
N ARG A 44 10.06 4.15 -3.68
CA ARG A 44 9.59 3.45 -2.48
C ARG A 44 9.33 1.97 -2.75
N LEU A 45 8.80 1.64 -3.92
CA LEU A 45 8.60 0.24 -4.31
C LEU A 45 9.91 -0.49 -4.50
N ARG A 46 10.92 0.17 -5.09
CA ARG A 46 12.25 -0.44 -5.24
C ARG A 46 12.87 -0.73 -3.88
N GLU A 47 12.75 0.20 -2.94
CA GLU A 47 13.24 0.00 -1.58
C GLU A 47 12.51 -1.15 -0.89
N ALA A 48 11.19 -1.22 -1.03
CA ALA A 48 10.41 -2.31 -0.44
C ALA A 48 10.82 -3.67 -1.02
N ARG A 49 11.02 -3.73 -2.34
CA ARG A 49 11.48 -4.95 -2.99
C ARG A 49 12.87 -5.35 -2.48
N ARG A 50 13.76 -4.38 -2.31
CA ARG A 50 15.11 -4.63 -1.80
C ARG A 50 15.07 -5.18 -0.38
N LEU A 51 14.12 -4.73 0.43
CA LEU A 51 13.95 -5.18 1.81
C LEU A 51 13.27 -6.55 1.92
N GLY A 52 12.82 -7.10 0.80
CA GLY A 52 12.23 -8.45 0.79
C GLY A 52 10.71 -8.50 0.78
N PHE A 53 10.03 -7.36 0.71
CA PHE A 53 8.58 -7.37 0.60
C PHE A 53 8.16 -7.92 -0.77
N VAL A 54 7.15 -8.76 -0.80
CA VAL A 54 6.65 -9.39 -2.02
C VAL A 54 5.27 -8.88 -2.42
N ARG A 55 4.59 -8.14 -1.55
CA ARG A 55 3.30 -7.53 -1.84
C ARG A 55 3.32 -6.07 -1.39
N ALA A 56 2.69 -5.20 -2.19
CA ALA A 56 2.59 -3.78 -1.87
C ALA A 56 1.17 -3.29 -2.12
N VAL A 57 0.56 -2.69 -1.10
CA VAL A 57 -0.72 -2.00 -1.23
C VAL A 57 -0.42 -0.56 -1.61
N VAL A 58 -0.95 -0.13 -2.75
CA VAL A 58 -0.60 1.17 -3.34
C VAL A 58 -1.87 1.88 -3.84
N PRO A 59 -1.80 3.19 -4.06
CA PRO A 59 -2.93 3.90 -4.64
C PRO A 59 -3.24 3.38 -6.04
N LYS A 60 -4.49 3.03 -6.28
CA LYS A 60 -4.91 2.42 -7.54
C LYS A 60 -4.53 3.26 -8.76
N TYR A 61 -4.76 4.57 -8.67
CA TYR A 61 -4.49 5.44 -9.81
C TYR A 61 -3.02 5.63 -10.10
N ALA A 62 -2.15 5.44 -9.10
CA ALA A 62 -0.72 5.55 -9.31
C ALA A 62 -0.14 4.39 -10.13
N LEU A 63 -0.81 3.25 -10.14
CA LEU A 63 -0.36 2.10 -10.93
C LEU A 63 -0.35 2.39 -12.43
N LYS A 64 -1.18 3.33 -12.89
CA LYS A 64 -1.22 3.71 -14.30
C LYS A 64 -0.08 4.63 -14.69
N GLN A 65 0.63 5.18 -13.71
CA GLN A 65 1.67 6.18 -13.92
C GLN A 65 3.08 5.61 -13.76
N ILE A 66 3.20 4.35 -13.34
CA ILE A 66 4.49 3.72 -13.11
C ILE A 66 4.68 2.55 -14.09
N GLU A 67 5.94 2.17 -14.28
CA GLU A 67 6.30 1.02 -15.11
C GLU A 67 6.15 -0.25 -14.26
N THR A 68 4.98 -0.89 -14.34
CA THR A 68 4.69 -2.05 -13.48
C THR A 68 5.54 -3.26 -13.81
N GLN A 69 6.06 -3.35 -15.03
CA GLN A 69 6.92 -4.48 -15.42
C GLN A 69 8.23 -4.50 -14.62
N GLU A 70 8.69 -3.34 -14.18
CA GLU A 70 9.88 -3.25 -13.33
C GLU A 70 9.69 -4.06 -12.04
N PHE A 71 8.44 -4.20 -11.58
CA PHE A 71 8.12 -4.87 -10.33
C PHE A 71 7.50 -6.25 -10.55
N ALA A 72 7.87 -6.94 -11.63
CA ALA A 72 7.33 -8.23 -12.01
C ALA A 72 7.66 -9.25 -10.94
N GLY A 73 7.70 -9.67 -10.11
CA GLY A 73 7.93 -10.57 -9.00
C GLY A 73 7.30 -10.04 -7.70
N MET A 74 6.69 -8.87 -7.75
CA MET A 74 6.05 -8.23 -6.62
C MET A 74 4.58 -8.03 -6.94
N GLU A 75 3.69 -8.43 -6.03
CA GLU A 75 2.26 -8.23 -6.22
C GLU A 75 1.87 -6.80 -5.82
N LEU A 76 1.37 -6.04 -6.78
CA LEU A 76 0.93 -4.66 -6.55
C LEU A 76 -0.58 -4.65 -6.41
N LEU A 77 -1.07 -4.33 -5.21
CA LEU A 77 -2.48 -4.32 -4.87
C LEU A 77 -2.99 -2.88 -4.87
N GLY A 78 -3.65 -2.46 -5.94
CA GLY A 78 -4.15 -1.09 -6.07
C GLY A 78 -5.48 -0.90 -5.36
N ILE A 79 -5.55 0.10 -4.49
CA ILE A 79 -6.79 0.43 -3.78
C ILE A 79 -7.12 1.91 -3.95
N ALA A 80 -8.41 2.22 -3.94
CA ALA A 80 -8.90 3.60 -4.03
C ALA A 80 -9.34 4.13 -2.67
N TYR A 81 -9.75 3.25 -1.76
CA TYR A 81 -10.24 3.62 -0.43
C TYR A 81 -9.63 2.72 0.63
N VAL A 82 -9.43 3.29 1.82
CA VAL A 82 -8.81 2.57 2.94
C VAL A 82 -9.61 1.32 3.34
N ARG A 83 -10.94 1.32 3.17
CA ARG A 83 -11.76 0.15 3.47
C ARG A 83 -11.37 -1.08 2.64
N GLN A 84 -10.80 -0.86 1.44
CA GLN A 84 -10.33 -1.95 0.61
C GLN A 84 -9.09 -2.61 1.20
N ALA A 85 -8.25 -1.84 1.89
CA ALA A 85 -7.08 -2.38 2.58
C ALA A 85 -7.48 -3.31 3.73
N VAL A 86 -8.59 -2.99 4.41
CA VAL A 86 -9.09 -3.81 5.51
C VAL A 86 -9.39 -5.22 5.05
N GLN A 87 -9.87 -5.38 3.82
CA GLN A 87 -10.20 -6.70 3.27
C GLN A 87 -8.96 -7.54 3.00
N LEU A 88 -7.78 -6.94 2.98
CA LEU A 88 -6.52 -7.64 2.77
C LEU A 88 -5.96 -8.22 4.07
N LEU A 89 -6.54 -7.87 5.19
CA LEU A 89 -6.16 -8.40 6.49
C LEU A 89 -6.95 -9.69 6.77
#